data_ad1b561b88ea3c2531457d443f68bbbd
#
_entry.id   ad1b561b88ea3c2531457d443f68bbbd
#
_cell.length_a   1.000
_cell.length_b   1.000
_cell.length_c   1.000
_cell.angle_alpha   90.00
_cell.angle_beta   90.00
_cell.angle_gamma   90.00
#
_symmetry.space_group_name_H-M   'P 1'
#
loop_
_entity.id
_entity.type
_entity.pdbx_description
1 polymer ?
#
loop_
_entity_poly.entity_id
_entity_poly.type
_entity_poly.pdbx_seq_one_letter_code
_entity_poly.pdbx_strand_id
1 'polypeptide(L)'
;SEAMANAATSEITDEGEAAFDAIKSSTTDKYRLRSSRDRHDFVVFLAGTNILNKVTDWKKIDNAVRQGAKLKCHPLTAPPAFQHLLHKYGDAVIEKKVSGHQLLEQAAIVGFCDNSEMGLAALAKGKTVYSFGKKDQWCTYTAIYRALEVKGQLRPERFKAILSDPSSGLIPTTIGNPYDRVMQFFKKYKRYEHVAPKNFGSTVQQARSANG
;
A
#
# COMPACT_ATOMS: atom_id res chain seq x y z
N SER A 1 7.04 11.38 -1.09
CA SER A 1 8.36 11.97 -1.34
C SER A 1 8.39 12.61 -2.72
N GLU A 2 9.22 13.62 -2.89
CA GLU A 2 9.45 14.29 -4.18
C GLU A 2 9.86 13.28 -5.27
N ALA A 3 10.73 12.34 -4.92
CA ALA A 3 11.19 11.30 -5.84
C ALA A 3 10.03 10.48 -6.45
N MET A 4 9.09 10.01 -5.63
CA MET A 4 7.94 9.25 -6.11
C MET A 4 6.97 10.13 -6.92
N ALA A 5 6.78 11.39 -6.52
CA ALA A 5 5.92 12.32 -7.26
C ALA A 5 6.47 12.58 -8.68
N ASN A 6 7.78 12.77 -8.80
CA ASN A 6 8.43 12.94 -10.10
C ASN A 6 8.38 11.64 -10.93
N ALA A 7 8.67 10.50 -10.30
CA ALA A 7 8.64 9.20 -10.97
C ALA A 7 7.23 8.80 -11.47
N ALA A 8 6.17 9.27 -10.80
CA ALA A 8 4.78 8.97 -11.19
C ALA A 8 4.36 9.54 -12.57
N THR A 9 5.20 10.36 -13.19
CA THR A 9 5.00 10.93 -14.53
C THR A 9 6.10 10.51 -15.53
N SER A 10 7.00 9.61 -15.11
CA SER A 10 8.05 9.08 -15.99
C SER A 10 7.48 8.11 -17.04
N GLU A 11 8.28 7.83 -18.06
CA GLU A 11 7.95 6.84 -19.07
C GLU A 11 7.82 5.44 -18.45
N ILE A 12 6.83 4.69 -18.92
CA ILE A 12 6.60 3.30 -18.48
C ILE A 12 7.48 2.38 -19.34
N THR A 13 8.28 1.55 -18.66
CA THR A 13 9.16 0.55 -19.31
C THR A 13 8.59 -0.85 -19.19
N ASP A 14 9.04 -1.78 -20.04
CA ASP A 14 8.68 -3.21 -19.96
C ASP A 14 9.03 -3.81 -18.58
N GLU A 15 10.14 -3.37 -17.98
CA GLU A 15 10.53 -3.79 -16.63
C GLU A 15 9.53 -3.31 -15.57
N GLY A 16 9.05 -2.08 -15.67
CA GLY A 16 8.03 -1.52 -14.78
C GLY A 16 6.68 -2.21 -14.95
N GLU A 17 6.27 -2.51 -16.18
CA GLU A 17 5.08 -3.33 -16.46
C GLU A 17 5.19 -4.72 -15.84
N ALA A 18 6.30 -5.42 -16.05
CA ALA A 18 6.54 -6.75 -15.48
C ALA A 18 6.54 -6.73 -13.95
N ALA A 19 7.13 -5.70 -13.32
CA ALA A 19 7.13 -5.53 -11.89
C ALA A 19 5.71 -5.27 -11.34
N PHE A 20 4.88 -4.51 -12.05
CA PHE A 20 3.49 -4.29 -11.69
C PHE A 20 2.67 -5.58 -11.77
N ASP A 21 2.83 -6.36 -12.84
CA ASP A 21 2.13 -7.64 -13.03
C ASP A 21 2.54 -8.68 -11.96
N ALA A 22 3.80 -8.67 -11.53
CA ALA A 22 4.27 -9.55 -10.46
C ALA A 22 3.56 -9.30 -9.11
N ILE A 23 3.13 -8.08 -8.81
CA ILE A 23 2.37 -7.75 -7.60
C ILE A 23 1.01 -8.47 -7.61
N LYS A 24 0.38 -8.63 -8.77
CA LYS A 24 -0.91 -9.30 -8.93
C LYS A 24 -0.87 -10.75 -8.43
N SER A 25 0.23 -11.45 -8.65
CA SER A 25 0.41 -12.86 -8.26
C SER A 25 1.00 -13.05 -6.85
N SER A 26 1.59 -11.99 -6.25
CA SER A 26 2.32 -12.08 -4.99
C SER A 26 1.47 -11.99 -3.73
N THR A 27 0.18 -11.74 -3.85
CA THR A 27 -0.72 -11.53 -2.70
C THR A 27 -1.05 -12.86 -2.02
N THR A 28 -0.50 -13.07 -0.83
CA THR A 28 -0.80 -14.24 0.02
C THR A 28 -1.68 -13.83 1.20
N ASP A 29 -2.67 -14.67 1.54
CA ASP A 29 -3.47 -14.47 2.77
C ASP A 29 -2.64 -14.89 4.00
N LYS A 30 -1.97 -13.92 4.60
CA LYS A 30 -1.10 -14.11 5.77
C LYS A 30 -1.84 -14.67 6.98
N TYR A 31 -3.14 -14.47 7.07
CA TYR A 31 -3.95 -14.81 8.24
C TYR A 31 -4.77 -16.08 8.06
N ARG A 32 -4.78 -16.69 6.86
CA ARG A 32 -5.56 -17.90 6.53
C ARG A 32 -7.01 -17.81 7.01
N LEU A 33 -7.65 -16.68 6.71
CA LEU A 33 -9.00 -16.39 7.17
C LEU A 33 -10.04 -17.13 6.34
N ARG A 34 -11.25 -17.23 6.89
CA ARG A 34 -12.36 -17.90 6.21
C ARG A 34 -12.87 -17.12 5.01
N SER A 35 -13.40 -17.83 4.03
CA SER A 35 -14.11 -17.23 2.90
C SER A 35 -15.45 -16.64 3.32
N SER A 36 -15.84 -15.53 2.70
CA SER A 36 -17.21 -15.02 2.76
C SER A 36 -18.07 -15.71 1.71
N ARG A 37 -19.34 -15.98 2.03
CA ARG A 37 -20.35 -16.37 1.03
C ARG A 37 -20.94 -15.15 0.33
N ASP A 38 -20.93 -14.00 1.01
CA ASP A 38 -21.51 -12.77 0.50
C ASP A 38 -20.53 -12.07 -0.45
N ARG A 39 -21.05 -11.58 -1.56
CA ARG A 39 -20.31 -10.79 -2.53
C ARG A 39 -20.55 -9.31 -2.26
N HIS A 40 -19.48 -8.52 -2.27
CA HIS A 40 -19.53 -7.09 -2.03
C HIS A 40 -18.78 -6.35 -3.13
N ASP A 41 -19.47 -5.47 -3.86
CA ASP A 41 -18.86 -4.71 -4.96
C ASP A 41 -18.01 -3.55 -4.48
N PHE A 42 -18.30 -2.97 -3.31
CA PHE A 42 -17.53 -1.90 -2.72
C PHE A 42 -17.09 -2.28 -1.30
N VAL A 43 -15.78 -2.41 -1.10
CA VAL A 43 -15.19 -2.77 0.20
C VAL A 43 -14.13 -1.74 0.61
N VAL A 44 -14.21 -1.27 1.85
CA VAL A 44 -13.21 -0.39 2.46
C VAL A 44 -12.44 -1.15 3.54
N PHE A 45 -11.13 -1.27 3.35
CA PHE A 45 -10.20 -1.91 4.29
C PHE A 45 -9.75 -0.90 5.35
N LEU A 46 -10.17 -1.11 6.58
CA LEU A 46 -9.84 -0.25 7.71
C LEU A 46 -8.46 -0.56 8.27
N ALA A 47 -7.84 0.46 8.87
CA ALA A 47 -6.57 0.33 9.60
C ALA A 47 -6.72 -0.55 10.86
N GLY A 48 -5.59 -1.05 11.38
CA GLY A 48 -5.53 -1.70 12.69
C GLY A 48 -5.86 -0.73 13.84
N THR A 49 -6.31 -1.28 14.97
CA THR A 49 -6.84 -0.51 16.12
C THR A 49 -5.95 0.63 16.57
N ASN A 50 -4.64 0.41 16.65
CA ASN A 50 -3.69 1.39 17.22
C ASN A 50 -3.63 2.71 16.45
N ILE A 51 -3.96 2.68 15.15
CA ILE A 51 -3.88 3.84 14.26
C ILE A 51 -5.21 4.17 13.60
N LEU A 52 -6.26 3.37 13.81
CA LEU A 52 -7.56 3.47 13.14
C LEU A 52 -8.10 4.92 13.14
N ASN A 53 -8.25 5.51 14.32
CA ASN A 53 -8.76 6.88 14.45
C ASN A 53 -7.77 7.96 14.00
N LYS A 54 -6.47 7.64 14.05
CA LYS A 54 -5.41 8.57 13.66
C LYS A 54 -5.36 8.76 12.15
N VAL A 55 -5.46 7.67 11.38
CA VAL A 55 -5.24 7.70 9.94
C VAL A 55 -6.53 7.72 9.10
N THR A 56 -7.68 7.38 9.67
CA THR A 56 -8.94 7.23 8.92
C THR A 56 -9.70 8.56 8.81
N ASP A 57 -10.07 8.91 7.59
CA ASP A 57 -11.02 10.00 7.32
C ASP A 57 -12.47 9.50 7.46
N TRP A 58 -13.02 9.68 8.66
CA TRP A 58 -14.36 9.17 8.98
C TRP A 58 -15.48 9.84 8.16
N LYS A 59 -15.30 11.08 7.67
CA LYS A 59 -16.29 11.72 6.79
C LYS A 59 -16.37 11.01 5.45
N LYS A 60 -15.23 10.60 4.90
CA LYS A 60 -15.20 9.77 3.68
C LYS A 60 -15.80 8.40 3.93
N ILE A 61 -15.52 7.75 5.08
CA ILE A 61 -16.10 6.46 5.46
C ILE A 61 -17.62 6.56 5.54
N ASP A 62 -18.17 7.57 6.25
CA ASP A 62 -19.61 7.78 6.39
C ASP A 62 -20.28 7.97 5.00
N ASN A 63 -19.63 8.67 4.08
CA ASN A 63 -20.10 8.81 2.70
C ASN A 63 -20.07 7.49 1.94
N ALA A 64 -18.99 6.72 2.04
CA ALA A 64 -18.87 5.44 1.36
C ALA A 64 -19.93 4.44 1.84
N VAL A 65 -20.17 4.37 3.14
CA VAL A 65 -21.21 3.49 3.72
C VAL A 65 -22.60 3.88 3.20
N ARG A 66 -22.92 5.18 3.10
CA ARG A 66 -24.17 5.63 2.47
C ARG A 66 -24.29 5.22 1.00
N GLN A 67 -23.18 5.02 0.32
CA GLN A 67 -23.12 4.52 -1.07
C GLN A 67 -23.06 3.00 -1.17
N GLY A 68 -23.28 2.27 -0.06
CA GLY A 68 -23.31 0.82 -0.01
C GLY A 68 -21.97 0.14 0.25
N ALA A 69 -20.93 0.90 0.60
CA ALA A 69 -19.65 0.28 0.95
C ALA A 69 -19.75 -0.59 2.21
N LYS A 70 -19.05 -1.72 2.19
CA LYS A 70 -18.82 -2.57 3.35
C LYS A 70 -17.46 -2.29 3.96
N LEU A 71 -17.38 -2.28 5.28
CA LEU A 71 -16.18 -1.99 6.05
C LEU A 71 -15.51 -3.27 6.50
N LYS A 72 -14.35 -3.59 5.94
CA LYS A 72 -13.55 -4.74 6.36
C LYS A 72 -12.59 -4.31 7.46
N CYS A 73 -12.86 -4.76 8.67
CA CYS A 73 -11.94 -4.55 9.79
C CYS A 73 -10.64 -5.34 9.61
N HIS A 74 -9.54 -4.78 10.10
CA HIS A 74 -8.27 -5.49 10.15
C HIS A 74 -8.42 -6.75 11.02
N PRO A 75 -7.78 -7.90 10.69
CA PRO A 75 -7.89 -9.14 11.48
C PRO A 75 -7.55 -8.95 12.96
N LEU A 76 -6.60 -8.08 13.27
CA LEU A 76 -6.15 -7.75 14.63
C LEU A 76 -6.92 -6.59 15.27
N THR A 77 -8.08 -6.19 14.73
CA THR A 77 -8.91 -5.16 15.37
C THR A 77 -9.36 -5.63 16.75
N ALA A 78 -9.05 -4.81 17.77
CA ALA A 78 -9.41 -5.12 19.16
C ALA A 78 -10.94 -5.22 19.33
N PRO A 79 -11.43 -6.11 20.20
CA PRO A 79 -12.87 -6.31 20.40
C PRO A 79 -13.66 -5.03 20.68
N PRO A 80 -13.23 -4.11 21.57
CA PRO A 80 -13.96 -2.86 21.82
C PRO A 80 -14.10 -1.99 20.58
N ALA A 81 -13.03 -1.87 19.77
CA ALA A 81 -13.07 -1.10 18.53
C ALA A 81 -13.99 -1.73 17.50
N PHE A 82 -14.00 -3.07 17.41
CA PHE A 82 -14.91 -3.80 16.52
C PHE A 82 -16.37 -3.61 16.93
N GLN A 83 -16.68 -3.70 18.23
CA GLN A 83 -18.03 -3.46 18.75
C GLN A 83 -18.50 -2.03 18.50
N HIS A 84 -17.62 -1.05 18.67
CA HIS A 84 -17.93 0.35 18.35
C HIS A 84 -18.30 0.53 16.86
N LEU A 85 -17.55 -0.12 15.96
CA LEU A 85 -17.84 -0.08 14.53
C LEU A 85 -19.18 -0.75 14.20
N LEU A 86 -19.47 -1.93 14.80
CA LEU A 86 -20.75 -2.61 14.66
C LEU A 86 -21.90 -1.74 15.14
N HIS A 87 -21.75 -1.09 16.29
CA HIS A 87 -22.79 -0.19 16.83
C HIS A 87 -23.07 0.97 15.88
N LYS A 88 -22.01 1.56 15.30
CA LYS A 88 -22.13 2.72 14.42
C LYS A 88 -22.65 2.39 13.01
N TYR A 89 -22.17 1.28 12.42
CA TYR A 89 -22.37 0.97 11.00
C TYR A 89 -23.17 -0.30 10.74
N GLY A 90 -23.50 -1.07 11.78
CA GLY A 90 -24.36 -2.28 11.68
C GLY A 90 -23.87 -3.27 10.61
N ASP A 91 -24.78 -3.62 9.72
CA ASP A 91 -24.57 -4.61 8.64
C ASP A 91 -23.53 -4.15 7.58
N ALA A 92 -23.07 -2.91 7.62
CA ALA A 92 -21.98 -2.49 6.76
C ALA A 92 -20.63 -3.03 7.24
N VAL A 93 -20.51 -3.53 8.48
CA VAL A 93 -19.25 -4.05 9.03
C VAL A 93 -19.11 -5.54 8.73
N ILE A 94 -18.05 -5.90 7.99
CA ILE A 94 -17.69 -7.28 7.70
C ILE A 94 -16.91 -7.85 8.89
N GLU A 95 -17.24 -9.09 9.27
CA GLU A 95 -16.53 -9.81 10.32
C GLU A 95 -15.00 -9.83 10.09
N LYS A 96 -14.22 -9.58 11.14
CA LYS A 96 -12.76 -9.53 11.05
C LYS A 96 -12.10 -10.86 10.63
N LYS A 97 -12.77 -11.99 10.82
CA LYS A 97 -12.29 -13.33 10.43
C LYS A 97 -12.51 -13.67 8.94
N VAL A 98 -13.16 -12.81 8.17
CA VAL A 98 -13.33 -12.99 6.72
C VAL A 98 -12.04 -12.59 6.01
N SER A 99 -11.64 -13.36 4.99
CA SER A 99 -10.43 -13.08 4.19
C SER A 99 -10.54 -11.76 3.43
N GLY A 100 -9.61 -10.83 3.71
CA GLY A 100 -9.50 -9.58 2.97
C GLY A 100 -9.10 -9.80 1.51
N HIS A 101 -8.27 -10.79 1.22
CA HIS A 101 -7.85 -11.11 -0.14
C HIS A 101 -9.02 -11.63 -0.98
N GLN A 102 -9.88 -12.47 -0.42
CA GLN A 102 -11.08 -12.91 -1.14
C GLN A 102 -12.02 -11.74 -1.43
N LEU A 103 -12.26 -10.87 -0.44
CA LEU A 103 -13.07 -9.67 -0.65
C LEU A 103 -12.48 -8.77 -1.74
N LEU A 104 -11.15 -8.65 -1.78
CA LEU A 104 -10.43 -7.92 -2.82
C LEU A 104 -10.68 -8.50 -4.21
N GLU A 105 -10.68 -9.83 -4.36
CA GLU A 105 -10.98 -10.48 -5.64
C GLU A 105 -12.40 -10.17 -6.13
N GLN A 106 -13.36 -10.14 -5.23
CA GLN A 106 -14.76 -9.95 -5.56
C GLN A 106 -15.14 -8.48 -5.80
N ALA A 107 -14.53 -7.55 -5.07
CA ALA A 107 -14.87 -6.13 -5.15
C ALA A 107 -14.50 -5.50 -6.49
N ALA A 108 -15.36 -4.63 -7.00
CA ALA A 108 -15.04 -3.74 -8.14
C ALA A 108 -14.40 -2.44 -7.65
N ILE A 109 -14.84 -1.92 -6.50
CA ILE A 109 -14.36 -0.69 -5.88
C ILE A 109 -13.72 -1.02 -4.53
N VAL A 110 -12.52 -0.52 -4.32
CA VAL A 110 -11.75 -0.74 -3.09
C VAL A 110 -11.37 0.59 -2.47
N GLY A 111 -11.74 0.75 -1.20
CA GLY A 111 -11.22 1.80 -0.34
C GLY A 111 -10.19 1.24 0.64
N PHE A 112 -9.26 2.05 1.09
CA PHE A 112 -8.27 1.66 2.10
C PHE A 112 -7.73 2.87 2.84
N CYS A 113 -7.13 2.65 4.02
CA CYS A 113 -6.34 3.65 4.72
C CYS A 113 -4.86 3.50 4.32
N ASP A 114 -4.11 4.61 4.26
CA ASP A 114 -2.76 4.71 3.70
C ASP A 114 -1.65 3.88 4.40
N ASN A 115 -1.99 3.14 5.44
CA ASN A 115 -1.11 2.19 6.11
C ASN A 115 -1.21 0.75 5.58
N SER A 116 -2.09 0.49 4.60
CA SER A 116 -2.42 -0.85 4.11
C SER A 116 -1.80 -1.12 2.74
N GLU A 117 -1.20 -2.29 2.56
CA GLU A 117 -0.75 -2.80 1.25
C GLU A 117 -1.90 -3.18 0.31
N MET A 118 -3.13 -3.32 0.86
CA MET A 118 -4.31 -3.73 0.08
C MET A 118 -4.65 -2.76 -1.06
N GLY A 119 -4.29 -1.47 -0.93
CA GLY A 119 -4.48 -0.50 -1.99
C GLY A 119 -3.61 -0.79 -3.23
N LEU A 120 -2.35 -1.17 -3.05
CA LEU A 120 -1.46 -1.54 -4.16
C LEU A 120 -1.89 -2.87 -4.79
N ALA A 121 -2.28 -3.85 -3.97
CA ALA A 121 -2.79 -5.13 -4.45
C ALA A 121 -4.08 -4.96 -5.27
N ALA A 122 -5.01 -4.10 -4.80
CA ALA A 122 -6.23 -3.76 -5.53
C ALA A 122 -5.94 -3.11 -6.88
N LEU A 123 -4.98 -2.16 -6.89
CA LEU A 123 -4.58 -1.45 -8.10
C LEU A 123 -3.98 -2.41 -9.14
N ALA A 124 -3.10 -3.32 -8.72
CA ALA A 124 -2.51 -4.35 -9.59
C ALA A 124 -3.55 -5.33 -10.15
N LYS A 125 -4.64 -5.57 -9.42
CA LYS A 125 -5.78 -6.40 -9.87
C LYS A 125 -6.81 -5.64 -10.73
N GLY A 126 -6.51 -4.41 -11.13
CA GLY A 126 -7.38 -3.61 -12.00
C GLY A 126 -8.64 -3.08 -11.33
N LYS A 127 -8.67 -2.99 -10.00
CA LYS A 127 -9.81 -2.46 -9.26
C LYS A 127 -9.81 -0.93 -9.30
N THR A 128 -10.99 -0.31 -9.14
CA THR A 128 -11.10 1.11 -8.86
C THR A 128 -10.74 1.38 -7.40
N VAL A 129 -9.71 2.18 -7.15
CA VAL A 129 -9.09 2.30 -5.82
C VAL A 129 -9.12 3.74 -5.31
N TYR A 130 -9.60 3.93 -4.07
CA TYR A 130 -9.67 5.22 -3.39
C TYR A 130 -8.97 5.20 -2.03
N SER A 131 -8.23 6.29 -1.71
CA SER A 131 -7.69 6.49 -0.36
C SER A 131 -8.73 7.12 0.56
N PHE A 132 -8.91 6.49 1.73
CA PHE A 132 -9.71 6.96 2.85
C PHE A 132 -8.84 7.44 4.02
N GLY A 133 -7.54 7.60 3.78
CA GLY A 133 -6.59 8.16 4.73
C GLY A 133 -6.78 9.67 4.91
N LYS A 134 -6.45 10.17 6.11
CA LYS A 134 -6.34 11.60 6.40
C LYS A 134 -5.12 12.17 5.66
N LYS A 135 -5.29 13.32 5.00
CA LYS A 135 -4.21 13.95 4.22
C LYS A 135 -3.07 14.53 5.08
N ASP A 136 -3.35 14.88 6.32
CA ASP A 136 -2.40 15.45 7.28
C ASP A 136 -1.59 14.40 8.07
N GLN A 137 -1.93 13.12 7.92
CA GLN A 137 -1.26 12.03 8.62
C GLN A 137 -0.30 11.27 7.72
N TRP A 138 0.86 10.91 8.27
CA TRP A 138 1.84 10.04 7.62
C TRP A 138 1.79 8.64 8.19
N CYS A 139 1.82 7.65 7.31
CA CYS A 139 1.97 6.25 7.64
C CYS A 139 2.77 5.54 6.55
N THR A 140 3.00 4.25 6.68
CA THR A 140 3.98 3.48 5.92
C THR A 140 3.94 3.71 4.41
N TYR A 141 2.75 3.76 3.82
CA TYR A 141 2.59 3.87 2.37
C TYR A 141 2.13 5.26 1.89
N THR A 142 2.05 6.26 2.78
CA THR A 142 1.50 7.58 2.42
C THR A 142 2.23 8.22 1.23
N ALA A 143 3.56 8.09 1.17
CA ALA A 143 4.34 8.71 0.11
C ALA A 143 3.98 8.16 -1.27
N ILE A 144 3.84 6.83 -1.40
CA ILE A 144 3.47 6.20 -2.67
C ILE A 144 2.01 6.51 -3.01
N TYR A 145 1.08 6.38 -2.07
CA TYR A 145 -0.34 6.63 -2.35
C TYR A 145 -0.61 8.06 -2.79
N ARG A 146 0.06 9.05 -2.18
CA ARG A 146 -0.04 10.45 -2.64
C ARG A 146 0.51 10.65 -4.05
N ALA A 147 1.58 9.96 -4.42
CA ALA A 147 2.11 10.01 -5.78
C ALA A 147 1.17 9.36 -6.81
N LEU A 148 0.41 8.35 -6.40
CA LEU A 148 -0.54 7.63 -7.26
C LEU A 148 -1.89 8.36 -7.42
N GLU A 149 -2.28 9.21 -6.45
CA GLU A 149 -3.62 9.82 -6.42
C GLU A 149 -3.78 10.92 -7.47
N VAL A 150 -4.89 10.84 -8.22
CA VAL A 150 -5.39 11.91 -9.09
C VAL A 150 -6.89 12.07 -8.81
N LYS A 151 -7.29 13.23 -8.33
CA LYS A 151 -8.70 13.54 -7.99
C LYS A 151 -9.34 12.49 -7.06
N GLY A 152 -8.60 12.05 -6.04
CA GLY A 152 -9.06 11.09 -5.02
C GLY A 152 -8.95 9.61 -5.41
N GLN A 153 -8.67 9.29 -6.68
CA GLN A 153 -8.53 7.94 -7.19
C GLN A 153 -7.06 7.61 -7.48
N LEU A 154 -6.62 6.42 -7.13
CA LEU A 154 -5.29 5.93 -7.48
C LEU A 154 -5.25 5.50 -8.95
N ARG A 155 -4.12 5.78 -9.61
CA ARG A 155 -3.91 5.50 -11.04
C ARG A 155 -2.83 4.43 -11.24
N PRO A 156 -3.16 3.29 -11.88
CA PRO A 156 -2.21 2.21 -12.13
C PRO A 156 -1.03 2.66 -13.02
N GLU A 157 -1.25 3.54 -13.99
CA GLU A 157 -0.20 4.06 -14.87
C GLU A 157 0.88 4.81 -14.08
N ARG A 158 0.48 5.56 -13.04
CA ARG A 158 1.44 6.22 -12.15
C ARG A 158 2.26 5.22 -11.34
N PHE A 159 1.67 4.11 -10.93
CA PHE A 159 2.39 3.06 -10.23
C PHE A 159 3.40 2.37 -11.14
N LYS A 160 3.01 2.03 -12.36
CA LYS A 160 3.91 1.48 -13.38
C LYS A 160 5.07 2.44 -13.67
N ALA A 161 4.81 3.73 -13.80
CA ALA A 161 5.85 4.74 -13.98
C ALA A 161 6.83 4.81 -12.80
N ILE A 162 6.33 4.74 -11.54
CA ILE A 162 7.19 4.68 -10.34
C ILE A 162 8.05 3.42 -10.34
N LEU A 163 7.50 2.28 -10.73
CA LEU A 163 8.24 1.02 -10.83
C LEU A 163 9.29 1.06 -11.94
N SER A 164 9.03 1.80 -13.01
CA SER A 164 9.94 1.99 -14.15
C SER A 164 11.11 2.91 -13.83
N ASP A 165 10.92 3.96 -13.01
CA ASP A 165 11.96 4.94 -12.71
C ASP A 165 12.94 4.41 -11.65
N PRO A 166 14.20 4.16 -12.01
CA PRO A 166 15.20 3.63 -11.07
C PRO A 166 15.56 4.59 -9.95
N SER A 167 15.21 5.87 -10.08
CA SER A 167 15.45 6.91 -9.05
C SER A 167 14.21 7.19 -8.19
N SER A 168 13.13 6.43 -8.31
CA SER A 168 11.88 6.62 -7.54
C SER A 168 12.04 6.38 -6.03
N GLY A 169 13.08 5.64 -5.62
CA GLY A 169 13.26 5.15 -4.26
C GLY A 169 12.45 3.89 -3.95
N LEU A 170 11.75 3.32 -4.95
CA LEU A 170 11.08 2.03 -4.86
C LEU A 170 11.90 0.96 -5.59
N ILE A 171 12.13 -0.17 -4.93
CA ILE A 171 12.90 -1.28 -5.48
C ILE A 171 11.97 -2.48 -5.66
N PRO A 172 11.52 -2.78 -6.90
CA PRO A 172 10.75 -3.99 -7.16
C PRO A 172 11.59 -5.24 -6.88
N THR A 173 11.00 -6.25 -6.24
CA THR A 173 11.68 -7.51 -5.93
C THR A 173 12.01 -8.36 -7.17
N THR A 174 11.42 -8.04 -8.32
CA THR A 174 11.66 -8.69 -9.61
C THR A 174 12.92 -8.19 -10.31
N ILE A 175 13.55 -7.12 -9.80
CA ILE A 175 14.75 -6.53 -10.40
C ILE A 175 15.99 -7.24 -9.87
N GLY A 176 16.86 -7.68 -10.80
CA GLY A 176 18.04 -8.47 -10.48
C GLY A 176 19.12 -7.75 -9.66
N ASN A 177 19.26 -6.42 -9.81
CA ASN A 177 20.26 -5.65 -9.07
C ASN A 177 19.65 -4.45 -8.34
N PRO A 178 19.21 -4.62 -7.08
CA PRO A 178 18.65 -3.52 -6.29
C PRO A 178 19.66 -2.42 -5.97
N TYR A 179 20.96 -2.73 -5.94
CA TYR A 179 22.01 -1.78 -5.62
C TYR A 179 22.06 -0.62 -6.62
N ASP A 180 21.94 -0.90 -7.90
CA ASP A 180 21.98 0.14 -8.94
C ASP A 180 20.85 1.15 -8.78
N ARG A 181 19.65 0.70 -8.41
CA ARG A 181 18.51 1.62 -8.12
C ARG A 181 18.78 2.48 -6.88
N VAL A 182 19.33 1.88 -5.83
CA VAL A 182 19.75 2.65 -4.63
C VAL A 182 20.75 3.73 -5.01
N MET A 183 21.78 3.40 -5.78
CA MET A 183 22.81 4.35 -6.21
C MET A 183 22.25 5.44 -7.13
N GLN A 184 21.34 5.10 -8.05
CA GLN A 184 20.70 6.09 -8.91
C GLN A 184 19.82 7.06 -8.12
N PHE A 185 19.06 6.54 -7.12
CA PHE A 185 18.29 7.38 -6.22
C PHE A 185 19.18 8.38 -5.47
N PHE A 186 20.25 7.92 -4.82
CA PHE A 186 21.18 8.79 -4.10
C PHE A 186 21.87 9.78 -5.02
N LYS A 187 22.28 9.37 -6.20
CA LYS A 187 22.93 10.23 -7.20
C LYS A 187 22.01 11.37 -7.66
N LYS A 188 20.72 11.09 -7.85
CA LYS A 188 19.73 12.08 -8.29
C LYS A 188 19.29 13.02 -7.16
N TYR A 189 19.16 12.50 -5.94
CA TYR A 189 18.64 13.23 -4.78
C TYR A 189 19.75 13.47 -3.75
N LYS A 190 20.78 14.20 -4.11
CA LYS A 190 22.04 14.50 -3.36
C LYS A 190 21.88 14.97 -1.90
N ARG A 191 20.67 15.19 -1.42
CA ARG A 191 20.39 15.58 -0.02
C ARG A 191 20.89 14.58 1.03
N TYR A 192 21.33 13.40 0.60
CA TYR A 192 21.79 12.32 1.47
C TYR A 192 23.32 12.10 1.44
N GLU A 193 24.09 12.89 0.68
CA GLU A 193 25.56 12.76 0.66
C GLU A 193 26.21 12.97 2.04
N HIS A 194 25.50 13.67 2.96
CA HIS A 194 25.98 13.92 4.33
C HIS A 194 25.52 12.88 5.36
N VAL A 195 24.65 11.92 5.00
CA VAL A 195 24.05 10.96 5.93
C VAL A 195 24.54 9.53 5.70
N ALA A 196 25.25 9.26 4.58
CA ALA A 196 25.88 7.97 4.39
C ALA A 196 27.00 7.81 5.43
N PRO A 197 26.92 6.89 6.39
CA PRO A 197 28.01 6.67 7.33
C PRO A 197 29.23 6.29 6.51
N LYS A 198 30.35 7.01 6.70
CA LYS A 198 31.65 6.77 6.05
C LYS A 198 32.19 5.34 6.21
N ASN A 199 31.47 4.46 6.91
CA ASN A 199 31.90 3.13 7.32
C ASN A 199 31.03 1.98 6.78
N PHE A 200 30.13 2.17 5.82
CA PHE A 200 29.35 1.04 5.27
C PHE A 200 30.22 0.01 4.53
N GLY A 201 31.39 0.42 4.01
CA GLY A 201 32.34 -0.47 3.33
C GLY A 201 33.21 -1.33 4.26
N SER A 202 33.48 -0.84 5.47
CA SER A 202 34.36 -1.56 6.42
C SER A 202 33.67 -2.68 7.18
N THR A 203 32.36 -2.58 7.42
CA THR A 203 31.58 -3.59 8.16
C THR A 203 31.33 -4.86 7.33
N VAL A 204 31.22 -4.73 6.02
CA VAL A 204 31.02 -5.91 5.11
C VAL A 204 32.33 -6.67 4.90
N GLN A 205 33.47 -5.99 4.90
CA GLN A 205 34.79 -6.64 4.83
C GLN A 205 35.18 -7.34 6.12
N GLN A 206 34.84 -6.77 7.30
CA GLN A 206 35.10 -7.40 8.60
C GLN A 206 34.23 -8.66 8.83
N ALA A 207 32.99 -8.68 8.32
CA ALA A 207 32.14 -9.89 8.40
C ALA A 207 32.63 -11.05 7.51
N ARG A 208 33.39 -10.75 6.46
CA ARG A 208 33.99 -11.79 5.58
C ARG A 208 35.31 -12.38 6.12
N SER A 209 36.04 -11.63 6.93
CA SER A 209 37.29 -12.09 7.55
C SER A 209 37.11 -12.82 8.88
N ALA A 210 35.91 -12.82 9.46
CA ALA A 210 35.60 -13.53 10.70
C ALA A 210 35.03 -14.96 10.48
N ASN A 211 34.79 -15.36 9.24
CA ASN A 211 34.26 -16.68 8.85
C ASN A 211 35.19 -17.45 7.89
N GLY A 212 36.49 -17.14 7.91
CA GLY A 212 37.55 -17.85 7.19
C GLY A 212 38.47 -18.58 8.16
#